data_8a9daf881d7c9e311c48d38e5d550110
#
_entry.id   8a9daf881d7c9e311c48d38e5d550110
#
_cell.length_a   1.000
_cell.length_b   1.000
_cell.length_c   1.000
_cell.angle_alpha   90.00
_cell.angle_beta   90.00
_cell.angle_gamma   90.00
#
_symmetry.space_group_name_H-M   'P 1'
#
loop_
_entity.id
_entity.type
_entity.pdbx_description
1 polymer ?
#
loop_
_entity_poly.entity_id
_entity_poly.type
_entity_poly.pdbx_seq_one_letter_code
_entity_poly.pdbx_strand_id
1 'polypeptide(L)'
;MTTLFIADIHLSEERTELTEAFFNYLDYRAIEADTLYILGDLFDAWIGDDAMGDFENSVADKIAEYAAKGKEVFLMHGNRDFLMGNHFAQRAHLTILDDPSLVMLGDIPVLITHGDMLCTDDKKYMKFRKMVRNPLWQKMALAMPLSQRRKVAQQMREKSQTSNIDKPKEIMDVNHDAVVRLMQKYKVRTMVQGHTHRPDVHEFDVADGSMRRYVLGDWRINHEHDIDSGWEVRHDGLALTLEEFHLSELAYE
;
A
#
# COMPACT_ATOMS: atom_id res chain seq x y z
N MET A 1 -22.48 -2.94 -2.67
CA MET A 1 -21.14 -3.20 -3.22
C MET A 1 -20.14 -3.00 -2.12
N THR A 2 -19.41 -4.05 -1.76
CA THR A 2 -18.40 -4.00 -0.69
C THR A 2 -17.03 -3.73 -1.28
N THR A 3 -16.32 -2.75 -0.73
CA THR A 3 -14.98 -2.35 -1.19
C THR A 3 -14.00 -2.42 -0.03
N LEU A 4 -12.84 -3.02 -0.27
CA LEU A 4 -11.76 -3.13 0.71
C LEU A 4 -10.53 -2.34 0.25
N PHE A 5 -9.85 -1.76 1.22
CA PHE A 5 -8.55 -1.11 1.05
C PHE A 5 -7.56 -1.70 2.04
N ILE A 6 -6.41 -2.13 1.54
CA ILE A 6 -5.27 -2.62 2.31
C ILE A 6 -3.99 -1.95 1.83
N ALA A 7 -2.95 -1.95 2.64
CA ALA A 7 -1.63 -1.41 2.29
C ALA A 7 -0.54 -2.03 3.15
N ASP A 8 0.71 -1.78 2.79
CA ASP A 8 1.89 -2.01 3.65
C ASP A 8 2.00 -3.46 4.14
N ILE A 9 1.76 -4.43 3.24
CA ILE A 9 1.83 -5.85 3.55
C ILE A 9 3.29 -6.30 3.61
N HIS A 10 4.16 -5.76 2.74
CA HIS A 10 5.59 -6.04 2.71
C HIS A 10 5.93 -7.51 2.54
N LEU A 11 5.28 -8.19 1.59
CA LEU A 11 5.55 -9.59 1.25
C LEU A 11 7.00 -9.79 0.82
N SER A 12 7.62 -10.86 1.29
CA SER A 12 8.94 -11.31 0.87
C SER A 12 9.08 -12.82 1.01
N GLU A 13 9.99 -13.42 0.25
CA GLU A 13 10.26 -14.87 0.27
C GLU A 13 10.60 -15.38 1.69
N GLU A 14 11.19 -14.51 2.53
CA GLU A 14 11.59 -14.84 3.90
C GLU A 14 10.41 -14.80 4.90
N ARG A 15 9.28 -14.15 4.53
CA ARG A 15 8.10 -13.96 5.37
C ARG A 15 6.97 -14.90 4.95
N THR A 16 7.19 -16.19 5.05
CA THR A 16 6.24 -17.22 4.60
C THR A 16 4.90 -17.15 5.30
N GLU A 17 4.88 -16.97 6.63
CA GLU A 17 3.64 -16.84 7.42
C GLU A 17 2.79 -15.63 6.98
N LEU A 18 3.43 -14.50 6.69
CA LEU A 18 2.72 -13.32 6.20
C LEU A 18 2.17 -13.54 4.78
N THR A 19 2.88 -14.30 3.97
CA THR A 19 2.41 -14.66 2.62
C THR A 19 1.21 -15.61 2.69
N GLU A 20 1.23 -16.59 3.58
CA GLU A 20 0.11 -17.49 3.83
C GLU A 20 -1.10 -16.71 4.39
N ALA A 21 -0.87 -15.79 5.33
CA ALA A 21 -1.91 -14.92 5.85
C ALA A 21 -2.55 -14.05 4.75
N PHE A 22 -1.75 -13.50 3.83
CA PHE A 22 -2.28 -12.76 2.69
C PHE A 22 -3.12 -13.65 1.76
N PHE A 23 -2.70 -14.88 1.52
CA PHE A 23 -3.46 -15.84 0.71
C PHE A 23 -4.78 -16.20 1.38
N ASN A 24 -4.76 -16.46 2.69
CA ASN A 24 -5.96 -16.72 3.48
C ASN A 24 -6.90 -15.50 3.51
N TYR A 25 -6.35 -14.29 3.60
CA TYR A 25 -7.14 -13.06 3.50
C TYR A 25 -7.95 -13.00 2.19
N LEU A 26 -7.33 -13.32 1.06
CA LEU A 26 -8.00 -13.34 -0.24
C LEU A 26 -9.07 -14.46 -0.33
N ASP A 27 -8.84 -15.59 0.34
CA ASP A 27 -9.77 -16.74 0.28
C ASP A 27 -10.95 -16.61 1.23
N TYR A 28 -10.74 -16.05 2.42
CA TYR A 28 -11.73 -16.11 3.50
C TYR A 28 -12.31 -14.75 3.86
N ARG A 29 -11.48 -13.71 3.99
CA ARG A 29 -11.95 -12.39 4.44
C ARG A 29 -12.34 -11.46 3.29
N ALA A 30 -11.51 -11.36 2.27
CA ALA A 30 -11.80 -10.51 1.11
C ALA A 30 -12.81 -11.12 0.13
N ILE A 31 -13.19 -12.39 0.31
CA ILE A 31 -14.06 -13.10 -0.65
C ILE A 31 -15.43 -12.44 -0.83
N GLU A 32 -15.94 -11.77 0.19
CA GLU A 32 -17.23 -11.08 0.14
C GLU A 32 -17.17 -9.71 -0.52
N ALA A 33 -15.96 -9.16 -0.71
CA ALA A 33 -15.80 -7.87 -1.36
C ALA A 33 -15.98 -7.99 -2.88
N ASP A 34 -16.51 -6.94 -3.48
CA ASP A 34 -16.60 -6.80 -4.94
C ASP A 34 -15.30 -6.21 -5.51
N THR A 35 -14.66 -5.31 -4.75
CA THR A 35 -13.47 -4.58 -5.16
C THR A 35 -12.43 -4.54 -4.06
N LEU A 36 -11.17 -4.80 -4.42
CA LEU A 36 -10.00 -4.70 -3.54
C LEU A 36 -9.01 -3.66 -4.07
N TYR A 37 -8.66 -2.68 -3.24
CA TYR A 37 -7.61 -1.71 -3.49
C TYR A 37 -6.40 -2.01 -2.61
N ILE A 38 -5.22 -2.19 -3.22
CA ILE A 38 -3.92 -2.36 -2.54
C ILE A 38 -3.18 -1.02 -2.69
N LEU A 39 -3.08 -0.26 -1.61
CA LEU A 39 -2.56 1.11 -1.62
C LEU A 39 -1.04 1.18 -1.47
N GLY A 40 -0.33 0.27 -2.12
CA GLY A 40 1.13 0.23 -2.20
C GLY A 40 1.81 -0.60 -1.13
N ASP A 41 3.11 -0.80 -1.33
CA ASP A 41 3.97 -1.63 -0.48
C ASP A 41 3.41 -3.05 -0.28
N LEU A 42 2.89 -3.65 -1.38
CA LEU A 42 2.52 -5.06 -1.43
C LEU A 42 3.74 -5.93 -1.16
N PHE A 43 4.88 -5.61 -1.80
CA PHE A 43 6.16 -6.28 -1.58
C PHE A 43 7.13 -5.41 -0.78
N ASP A 44 7.99 -6.03 0.01
CA ASP A 44 9.05 -5.35 0.77
C ASP A 44 10.12 -4.72 -0.15
N ALA A 45 10.29 -5.23 -1.36
CA ALA A 45 11.10 -4.62 -2.41
C ALA A 45 10.68 -5.13 -3.79
N TRP A 46 10.65 -4.23 -4.78
CA TRP A 46 10.46 -4.58 -6.18
C TRP A 46 11.54 -3.92 -7.04
N ILE A 47 12.25 -4.70 -7.82
CA ILE A 47 13.37 -4.21 -8.63
C ILE A 47 13.14 -4.32 -10.14
N GLY A 48 11.90 -4.60 -10.54
CA GLY A 48 11.44 -4.74 -11.92
C GLY A 48 10.83 -6.10 -12.19
N ASP A 49 9.88 -6.17 -13.11
CA ASP A 49 9.14 -7.39 -13.45
C ASP A 49 10.01 -8.50 -14.03
N ASP A 50 11.14 -8.16 -14.64
CA ASP A 50 12.14 -9.10 -15.13
C ASP A 50 12.92 -9.83 -14.01
N ALA A 51 12.70 -9.41 -12.76
CA ALA A 51 13.28 -10.06 -11.58
C ALA A 51 12.32 -11.02 -10.88
N MET A 52 11.09 -11.17 -11.38
CA MET A 52 10.08 -12.07 -10.81
C MET A 52 10.59 -13.51 -10.82
N GLY A 53 10.59 -14.14 -9.65
CA GLY A 53 10.86 -15.57 -9.42
C GLY A 53 9.57 -16.32 -9.07
N ASP A 54 9.74 -17.52 -8.51
CA ASP A 54 8.59 -18.37 -8.12
C ASP A 54 7.72 -17.71 -7.05
N PHE A 55 8.34 -16.97 -6.14
CA PHE A 55 7.64 -16.26 -5.07
C PHE A 55 6.70 -15.18 -5.62
N GLU A 56 7.22 -14.23 -6.42
CA GLU A 56 6.42 -13.14 -6.99
C GLU A 56 5.34 -13.68 -7.93
N ASN A 57 5.66 -14.74 -8.66
CA ASN A 57 4.72 -15.44 -9.52
C ASN A 57 3.58 -16.08 -8.71
N SER A 58 3.86 -16.72 -7.58
CA SER A 58 2.84 -17.32 -6.72
C SER A 58 1.88 -16.29 -6.14
N VAL A 59 2.40 -15.11 -5.75
CA VAL A 59 1.56 -13.99 -5.29
C VAL A 59 0.67 -13.47 -6.41
N ALA A 60 1.24 -13.27 -7.62
CA ALA A 60 0.47 -12.84 -8.78
C ALA A 60 -0.65 -13.83 -9.14
N ASP A 61 -0.33 -15.12 -9.16
CA ASP A 61 -1.29 -16.19 -9.47
C ASP A 61 -2.42 -16.24 -8.42
N LYS A 62 -2.11 -16.06 -7.14
CA LYS A 62 -3.12 -16.00 -6.07
C LYS A 62 -4.07 -14.81 -6.22
N ILE A 63 -3.55 -13.64 -6.56
CA ILE A 63 -4.38 -12.46 -6.85
C ILE A 63 -5.25 -12.73 -8.10
N ALA A 64 -4.70 -13.36 -9.14
CA ALA A 64 -5.45 -13.73 -10.34
C ALA A 64 -6.58 -14.74 -10.04
N GLU A 65 -6.35 -15.72 -9.16
CA GLU A 65 -7.39 -16.64 -8.67
C GLU A 65 -8.53 -15.90 -7.96
N TYR A 66 -8.19 -14.91 -7.14
CA TYR A 66 -9.17 -14.04 -6.48
C TYR A 66 -9.97 -13.21 -7.51
N ALA A 67 -9.29 -12.56 -8.47
CA ALA A 67 -9.92 -11.79 -9.54
C ALA A 67 -10.84 -12.66 -10.42
N ALA A 68 -10.45 -13.92 -10.68
CA ALA A 68 -11.25 -14.87 -11.47
C ALA A 68 -12.61 -15.23 -10.83
N LYS A 69 -12.77 -14.94 -9.53
CA LYS A 69 -14.07 -15.07 -8.83
C LYS A 69 -15.00 -13.86 -9.12
N GLY A 70 -14.68 -13.03 -10.11
CA GLY A 70 -15.45 -11.85 -10.51
C GLY A 70 -15.17 -10.61 -9.67
N LYS A 71 -13.99 -10.53 -9.03
CA LYS A 71 -13.56 -9.42 -8.20
C LYS A 71 -12.69 -8.44 -8.99
N GLU A 72 -12.87 -7.14 -8.75
CA GLU A 72 -11.98 -6.13 -9.29
C GLU A 72 -10.80 -5.89 -8.34
N VAL A 73 -9.57 -5.92 -8.86
CA VAL A 73 -8.36 -5.69 -8.06
C VAL A 73 -7.58 -4.52 -8.64
N PHE A 74 -7.30 -3.55 -7.80
CA PHE A 74 -6.51 -2.38 -8.12
C PHE A 74 -5.28 -2.31 -7.20
N LEU A 75 -4.15 -1.91 -7.76
CA LEU A 75 -2.91 -1.70 -7.01
C LEU A 75 -2.37 -0.30 -7.30
N MET A 76 -1.88 0.35 -6.29
CA MET A 76 -1.15 1.61 -6.37
C MET A 76 0.29 1.36 -5.94
N HIS A 77 1.25 2.04 -6.55
CA HIS A 77 2.65 1.90 -6.14
C HIS A 77 2.93 2.53 -4.78
N GLY A 78 3.54 1.78 -3.89
CA GLY A 78 4.18 2.30 -2.68
C GLY A 78 5.63 2.73 -2.90
N ASN A 79 6.34 3.00 -1.84
CA ASN A 79 7.75 3.39 -1.91
C ASN A 79 8.72 2.20 -1.99
N ARG A 80 8.22 0.97 -1.87
CA ARG A 80 8.98 -0.27 -1.99
C ARG A 80 8.83 -0.94 -3.36
N ASP A 81 7.69 -0.75 -4.01
CA ASP A 81 7.31 -1.46 -5.22
C ASP A 81 7.05 -0.56 -6.44
N PHE A 82 7.56 0.67 -6.44
CA PHE A 82 7.38 1.67 -7.50
C PHE A 82 7.96 1.28 -8.88
N LEU A 83 8.73 0.22 -8.99
CA LEU A 83 9.22 -0.33 -10.27
C LEU A 83 8.37 -1.50 -10.77
N MET A 84 7.26 -1.81 -10.11
CA MET A 84 6.30 -2.80 -10.58
C MET A 84 5.65 -2.32 -11.87
N GLY A 85 5.54 -3.22 -12.83
CA GLY A 85 5.08 -2.89 -14.16
C GLY A 85 3.91 -3.73 -14.64
N ASN A 86 3.66 -3.62 -15.93
CA ASN A 86 2.50 -4.27 -16.56
C ASN A 86 2.58 -5.80 -16.61
N HIS A 87 3.77 -6.40 -16.53
CA HIS A 87 3.89 -7.86 -16.56
C HIS A 87 3.30 -8.49 -15.31
N PHE A 88 3.64 -7.94 -14.12
CA PHE A 88 3.00 -8.35 -12.88
C PHE A 88 1.49 -8.10 -12.92
N ALA A 89 1.07 -6.89 -13.32
CA ALA A 89 -0.34 -6.52 -13.37
C ALA A 89 -1.18 -7.45 -14.27
N GLN A 90 -0.67 -7.78 -15.46
CA GLN A 90 -1.33 -8.72 -16.37
C GLN A 90 -1.43 -10.12 -15.79
N ARG A 91 -0.34 -10.62 -15.16
CA ARG A 91 -0.35 -11.95 -14.54
C ARG A 91 -1.31 -12.02 -13.37
N ALA A 92 -1.33 -10.98 -12.54
CA ALA A 92 -2.20 -10.90 -11.36
C ALA A 92 -3.65 -10.50 -11.68
N HIS A 93 -3.96 -10.22 -12.95
CA HIS A 93 -5.28 -9.73 -13.40
C HIS A 93 -5.74 -8.48 -12.61
N LEU A 94 -4.83 -7.55 -12.35
CA LEU A 94 -5.12 -6.31 -11.65
C LEU A 94 -4.83 -5.07 -12.51
N THR A 95 -5.36 -3.93 -12.06
CA THR A 95 -5.10 -2.62 -12.68
C THR A 95 -4.21 -1.78 -11.78
N ILE A 96 -3.08 -1.28 -12.33
CA ILE A 96 -2.23 -0.33 -11.60
C ILE A 96 -2.82 1.08 -11.72
N LEU A 97 -3.01 1.73 -10.57
CA LEU A 97 -3.54 3.09 -10.46
C LEU A 97 -2.41 4.11 -10.25
N ASP A 98 -2.69 5.34 -10.67
CA ASP A 98 -1.85 6.49 -10.32
C ASP A 98 -1.97 6.82 -8.82
N ASP A 99 -0.94 7.38 -8.23
CA ASP A 99 -0.91 7.88 -6.85
C ASP A 99 -0.81 9.42 -6.86
N PRO A 100 -1.83 10.14 -6.37
CA PRO A 100 -3.12 9.68 -5.83
C PRO A 100 -4.19 9.43 -6.91
N SER A 101 -5.23 8.66 -6.56
CA SER A 101 -6.40 8.41 -7.39
C SER A 101 -7.71 8.76 -6.70
N LEU A 102 -8.71 9.16 -7.49
CA LEU A 102 -10.08 9.42 -7.02
C LEU A 102 -10.93 8.20 -7.35
N VAL A 103 -11.63 7.66 -6.36
CA VAL A 103 -12.57 6.56 -6.50
C VAL A 103 -13.95 6.96 -6.00
N MET A 104 -14.99 6.31 -6.54
CA MET A 104 -16.36 6.55 -6.11
C MET A 104 -16.87 5.36 -5.30
N LEU A 105 -17.29 5.60 -4.07
CA LEU A 105 -17.98 4.63 -3.23
C LEU A 105 -19.47 5.00 -3.18
N GLY A 106 -20.24 4.44 -4.10
CA GLY A 106 -21.57 4.96 -4.40
C GLY A 106 -21.46 6.42 -4.89
N ASP A 107 -22.09 7.34 -4.19
CA ASP A 107 -22.05 8.79 -4.50
C ASP A 107 -20.92 9.54 -3.75
N ILE A 108 -20.12 8.86 -2.94
CA ILE A 108 -19.08 9.47 -2.12
C ILE A 108 -17.73 9.42 -2.86
N PRO A 109 -17.17 10.61 -3.23
CA PRO A 109 -15.82 10.67 -3.80
C PRO A 109 -14.79 10.49 -2.67
N VAL A 110 -13.92 9.49 -2.82
CA VAL A 110 -12.85 9.16 -1.88
C VAL A 110 -11.50 9.29 -2.58
N LEU A 111 -10.58 10.02 -1.98
CA LEU A 111 -9.21 10.08 -2.46
C LEU A 111 -8.42 8.94 -1.85
N ILE A 112 -7.78 8.14 -2.68
CA ILE A 112 -6.89 7.08 -2.25
C ILE A 112 -5.45 7.43 -2.61
N THR A 113 -4.51 7.15 -1.71
CA THR A 113 -3.08 7.40 -1.92
C THR A 113 -2.26 6.43 -1.09
N HIS A 114 -1.04 6.08 -1.55
CA HIS A 114 -0.10 5.40 -0.65
C HIS A 114 0.24 6.28 0.55
N GLY A 115 0.43 7.59 0.35
CA GLY A 115 0.62 8.55 1.45
C GLY A 115 2.05 9.10 1.58
N ASP A 116 3.04 8.46 1.02
CA ASP A 116 4.46 8.85 1.10
C ASP A 116 4.73 10.27 0.56
N MET A 117 3.92 10.73 -0.38
CA MET A 117 4.00 12.09 -0.93
C MET A 117 3.60 13.19 0.07
N LEU A 118 2.94 12.83 1.14
CA LEU A 118 2.45 13.74 2.19
C LEU A 118 3.47 13.97 3.31
N CYS A 119 4.55 13.17 3.38
CA CYS A 119 5.65 13.33 4.34
C CYS A 119 6.57 14.49 3.95
N THR A 120 5.99 15.68 3.74
CA THR A 120 6.67 16.85 3.15
C THR A 120 7.72 17.47 4.05
N ASP A 121 7.76 17.11 5.34
CA ASP A 121 8.74 17.60 6.31
C ASP A 121 10.06 16.84 6.20
N ASP A 122 10.04 15.58 5.72
CA ASP A 122 11.26 14.87 5.35
C ASP A 122 11.78 15.31 3.96
N LYS A 123 12.50 16.42 3.95
CA LYS A 123 13.06 16.99 2.71
C LYS A 123 14.02 16.04 1.98
N LYS A 124 14.71 15.15 2.71
CA LYS A 124 15.63 14.16 2.11
C LYS A 124 14.84 13.09 1.39
N TYR A 125 13.82 12.58 2.06
CA TYR A 125 12.91 11.60 1.47
C TYR A 125 12.20 12.17 0.24
N MET A 126 11.63 13.38 0.31
CA MET A 126 10.93 14.00 -0.81
C MET A 126 11.83 14.21 -2.05
N LYS A 127 13.13 14.53 -1.86
CA LYS A 127 14.10 14.58 -2.97
C LYS A 127 14.34 13.20 -3.59
N PHE A 128 14.50 12.18 -2.75
CA PHE A 128 14.63 10.78 -3.18
C PHE A 128 13.37 10.34 -3.94
N ARG A 129 12.19 10.53 -3.36
CA ARG A 129 10.91 10.20 -4.01
C ARG A 129 10.79 10.83 -5.40
N LYS A 130 11.07 12.14 -5.51
CA LYS A 130 11.04 12.85 -6.80
C LYS A 130 11.99 12.24 -7.83
N MET A 131 13.14 11.76 -7.41
CA MET A 131 14.13 11.12 -8.28
C MET A 131 13.62 9.75 -8.75
N VAL A 132 13.22 8.86 -7.84
CA VAL A 132 12.85 7.47 -8.18
C VAL A 132 11.50 7.36 -8.89
N ARG A 133 10.62 8.35 -8.71
CA ARG A 133 9.35 8.44 -9.45
C ARG A 133 9.50 9.12 -10.83
N ASN A 134 10.71 9.56 -11.20
CA ASN A 134 10.95 10.11 -12.53
C ASN A 134 11.03 8.98 -13.57
N PRO A 135 10.21 9.01 -14.64
CA PRO A 135 10.18 7.92 -15.64
C PRO A 135 11.52 7.67 -16.33
N LEU A 136 12.33 8.70 -16.55
CA LEU A 136 13.68 8.53 -17.15
C LEU A 136 14.60 7.79 -16.17
N TRP A 137 14.55 8.14 -14.89
CA TRP A 137 15.32 7.43 -13.87
C TRP A 137 14.88 5.97 -13.76
N GLN A 138 13.57 5.69 -13.75
CA GLN A 138 13.03 4.32 -13.71
C GLN A 138 13.50 3.51 -14.93
N LYS A 139 13.43 4.09 -16.12
CA LYS A 139 13.92 3.45 -17.35
C LYS A 139 15.42 3.14 -17.28
N MET A 140 16.23 4.06 -16.74
CA MET A 140 17.66 3.82 -16.53
C MET A 140 17.90 2.73 -15.47
N ALA A 141 17.16 2.75 -14.37
CA ALA A 141 17.26 1.75 -13.32
C ALA A 141 16.91 0.35 -13.86
N LEU A 142 15.83 0.20 -14.61
CA LEU A 142 15.41 -1.07 -15.22
C LEU A 142 16.37 -1.56 -16.32
N ALA A 143 17.14 -0.67 -16.95
CA ALA A 143 18.17 -1.06 -17.90
C ALA A 143 19.46 -1.63 -17.24
N MET A 144 19.62 -1.47 -15.92
CA MET A 144 20.75 -2.06 -15.20
C MET A 144 20.61 -3.58 -15.07
N PRO A 145 21.74 -4.33 -15.05
CA PRO A 145 21.72 -5.76 -14.74
C PRO A 145 21.06 -6.07 -13.39
N LEU A 146 20.33 -7.15 -13.29
CA LEU A 146 19.63 -7.58 -12.07
C LEU A 146 20.54 -7.62 -10.84
N SER A 147 21.77 -8.12 -10.99
CA SER A 147 22.75 -8.19 -9.90
C SER A 147 23.09 -6.81 -9.31
N GLN A 148 23.13 -5.78 -10.15
CA GLN A 148 23.35 -4.40 -9.69
C GLN A 148 22.11 -3.82 -9.02
N ARG A 149 20.91 -4.07 -9.59
CA ARG A 149 19.65 -3.62 -9.00
C ARG A 149 19.43 -4.23 -7.61
N ARG A 150 19.74 -5.53 -7.43
CA ARG A 150 19.69 -6.22 -6.12
C ARG A 150 20.58 -5.55 -5.09
N LYS A 151 21.84 -5.23 -5.45
CA LYS A 151 22.78 -4.53 -4.56
C LYS A 151 22.28 -3.13 -4.18
N VAL A 152 21.74 -2.38 -5.15
CA VAL A 152 21.20 -1.04 -4.89
C VAL A 152 19.99 -1.12 -3.98
N ALA A 153 19.07 -2.03 -4.23
CA ALA A 153 17.88 -2.22 -3.39
C ALA A 153 18.25 -2.59 -1.95
N GLN A 154 19.21 -3.51 -1.77
CA GLN A 154 19.70 -3.89 -0.45
C GLN A 154 20.32 -2.69 0.28
N GLN A 155 21.19 -1.93 -0.36
CA GLN A 155 21.80 -0.74 0.24
C GLN A 155 20.75 0.34 0.60
N MET A 156 19.73 0.51 -0.24
CA MET A 156 18.62 1.44 0.05
C MET A 156 17.82 0.98 1.26
N ARG A 157 17.56 -0.35 1.40
CA ARG A 157 16.86 -0.93 2.56
C ARG A 157 17.65 -0.69 3.85
N GLU A 158 18.93 -1.04 3.88
CA GLU A 158 19.83 -0.86 5.03
C GLU A 158 19.91 0.62 5.45
N LYS A 159 20.04 1.51 4.47
CA LYS A 159 20.07 2.95 4.71
C LYS A 159 18.75 3.50 5.22
N SER A 160 17.61 2.98 4.74
CA SER A 160 16.28 3.35 5.23
C SER A 160 16.11 2.95 6.69
N GLN A 161 16.45 1.70 7.04
CA GLN A 161 16.39 1.21 8.40
C GLN A 161 17.24 2.05 9.36
N THR A 162 18.52 2.29 9.02
CA THR A 162 19.42 3.10 9.85
C THR A 162 18.96 4.56 9.96
N SER A 163 18.49 5.16 8.87
CA SER A 163 18.05 6.55 8.90
C SER A 163 16.76 6.78 9.68
N ASN A 164 15.90 5.77 9.78
CA ASN A 164 14.64 5.86 10.52
C ASN A 164 14.82 5.75 12.04
N ILE A 165 15.91 5.13 12.51
CA ILE A 165 16.24 5.04 13.94
C ILE A 165 16.48 6.43 14.56
N ASP A 166 17.13 7.32 13.80
CA ASP A 166 17.55 8.63 14.28
C ASP A 166 16.56 9.76 13.98
N LYS A 167 15.47 9.49 13.25
CA LYS A 167 14.50 10.52 12.88
C LYS A 167 13.43 10.71 13.94
N PRO A 168 13.07 11.96 14.30
CA PRO A 168 11.89 12.24 15.09
C PRO A 168 10.64 11.63 14.43
N LYS A 169 9.78 10.99 15.24
CA LYS A 169 8.56 10.34 14.74
C LYS A 169 7.62 11.30 14.00
N GLU A 170 7.64 12.58 14.37
CA GLU A 170 6.83 13.63 13.77
C GLU A 170 7.22 13.92 12.30
N ILE A 171 8.52 13.82 11.97
CA ILE A 171 9.00 14.09 10.59
C ILE A 171 8.66 12.92 9.64
N MET A 172 8.47 11.72 10.20
CA MET A 172 8.11 10.53 9.42
C MET A 172 6.61 10.41 9.19
N ASP A 173 5.80 11.27 9.82
CA ASP A 173 4.36 11.32 9.61
C ASP A 173 4.01 12.27 8.45
N VAL A 174 2.78 12.19 8.00
CA VAL A 174 2.26 13.11 6.98
C VAL A 174 2.10 14.52 7.54
N ASN A 175 2.43 15.51 6.75
CA ASN A 175 2.20 16.91 7.09
C ASN A 175 0.71 17.24 6.94
N HIS A 176 0.08 17.70 8.01
CA HIS A 176 -1.36 17.99 8.05
C HIS A 176 -1.80 18.97 6.95
N ASP A 177 -1.05 20.07 6.76
CA ASP A 177 -1.39 21.05 5.71
C ASP A 177 -1.27 20.46 4.30
N ALA A 178 -0.34 19.51 4.09
CA ALA A 178 -0.23 18.80 2.82
C ALA A 178 -1.46 17.91 2.57
N VAL A 179 -1.96 17.23 3.61
CA VAL A 179 -3.20 16.45 3.55
C VAL A 179 -4.38 17.35 3.18
N VAL A 180 -4.59 18.45 3.91
CA VAL A 180 -5.69 19.40 3.65
C VAL A 180 -5.63 19.93 2.22
N ARG A 181 -4.47 20.42 1.79
CA ARG A 181 -4.27 20.93 0.41
C ARG A 181 -4.57 19.87 -0.65
N LEU A 182 -4.17 18.63 -0.42
CA LEU A 182 -4.41 17.55 -1.38
C LEU A 182 -5.91 17.25 -1.48
N MET A 183 -6.61 17.08 -0.36
CA MET A 183 -8.04 16.81 -0.32
C MET A 183 -8.86 17.97 -0.95
N GLN A 184 -8.47 19.22 -0.67
CA GLN A 184 -9.09 20.40 -1.28
C GLN A 184 -8.87 20.45 -2.80
N LYS A 185 -7.66 20.13 -3.28
CA LYS A 185 -7.35 20.07 -4.72
C LYS A 185 -8.26 19.09 -5.46
N TYR A 186 -8.53 17.93 -4.86
CA TYR A 186 -9.42 16.92 -5.43
C TYR A 186 -10.90 17.13 -5.08
N LYS A 187 -11.21 18.13 -4.26
CA LYS A 187 -12.59 18.47 -3.80
C LYS A 187 -13.27 17.30 -3.09
N VAL A 188 -12.52 16.58 -2.26
CA VAL A 188 -13.02 15.44 -1.48
C VAL A 188 -13.06 15.76 0.01
N ARG A 189 -13.90 15.03 0.73
CA ARG A 189 -14.00 15.08 2.19
C ARG A 189 -13.46 13.84 2.88
N THR A 190 -13.17 12.80 2.09
CA THR A 190 -12.70 11.52 2.60
C THR A 190 -11.44 11.10 1.88
N MET A 191 -10.44 10.61 2.64
CA MET A 191 -9.20 10.05 2.14
C MET A 191 -8.90 8.72 2.83
N VAL A 192 -8.34 7.76 2.07
CA VAL A 192 -7.76 6.53 2.60
C VAL A 192 -6.29 6.48 2.20
N GLN A 193 -5.40 6.19 3.15
CA GLN A 193 -3.96 6.10 2.92
C GLN A 193 -3.27 5.01 3.72
N GLY A 194 -2.09 4.57 3.26
CA GLY A 194 -1.13 3.71 3.96
C GLY A 194 0.11 4.46 4.45
N HIS A 195 1.27 3.84 4.29
CA HIS A 195 2.64 4.33 4.43
C HIS A 195 3.13 4.61 5.86
N THR A 196 2.33 5.24 6.70
CA THR A 196 2.82 5.65 8.03
C THR A 196 2.79 4.54 9.06
N HIS A 197 2.09 3.44 8.78
CA HIS A 197 1.89 2.30 9.69
C HIS A 197 1.32 2.72 11.06
N ARG A 198 0.46 3.75 11.07
CA ARG A 198 -0.18 4.31 12.26
C ARG A 198 -1.69 4.33 12.07
N PRO A 199 -2.34 3.16 12.21
CA PRO A 199 -3.76 3.04 11.93
C PRO A 199 -4.57 3.96 12.84
N ASP A 200 -5.38 4.82 12.22
CA ASP A 200 -6.24 5.77 12.91
C ASP A 200 -7.25 6.40 11.95
N VAL A 201 -8.32 6.96 12.50
CA VAL A 201 -9.30 7.76 11.78
C VAL A 201 -9.23 9.19 12.27
N HIS A 202 -8.62 10.05 11.48
CA HIS A 202 -8.50 11.47 11.80
C HIS A 202 -9.67 12.25 11.24
N GLU A 203 -10.37 12.98 12.12
CA GLU A 203 -11.38 13.97 11.76
C GLU A 203 -10.87 15.36 12.07
N PHE A 204 -11.04 16.27 11.13
CA PHE A 204 -10.61 17.66 11.31
C PHE A 204 -11.48 18.64 10.53
N ASP A 205 -11.70 19.80 11.12
CA ASP A 205 -12.50 20.84 10.53
C ASP A 205 -11.66 21.72 9.60
N VAL A 206 -12.29 22.14 8.51
CA VAL A 206 -11.79 23.13 7.55
C VAL A 206 -12.86 24.20 7.35
N ALA A 207 -12.50 25.30 6.69
CA ALA A 207 -13.39 26.48 6.58
C ALA A 207 -14.80 26.17 6.05
N ASP A 208 -14.94 25.13 5.22
CA ASP A 208 -16.19 24.75 4.55
C ASP A 208 -16.69 23.35 4.95
N GLY A 209 -16.39 22.92 6.17
CA GLY A 209 -16.90 21.67 6.77
C GLY A 209 -15.83 20.76 7.33
N SER A 210 -16.16 19.48 7.59
CA SER A 210 -15.27 18.48 8.15
C SER A 210 -14.65 17.60 7.06
N MET A 211 -13.44 17.14 7.30
CA MET A 211 -12.71 16.14 6.51
C MET A 211 -12.37 14.93 7.36
N ARG A 212 -12.29 13.74 6.73
CA ARG A 212 -11.94 12.49 7.39
C ARG A 212 -10.85 11.77 6.62
N ARG A 213 -9.81 11.32 7.33
CA ARG A 213 -8.70 10.56 6.79
C ARG A 213 -8.59 9.24 7.53
N TYR A 214 -8.66 8.14 6.79
CA TYR A 214 -8.42 6.80 7.27
C TYR A 214 -6.98 6.43 6.96
N VAL A 215 -6.24 5.99 7.97
CA VAL A 215 -4.85 5.54 7.85
C VAL A 215 -4.80 4.05 8.10
N LEU A 216 -4.31 3.30 7.13
CA LEU A 216 -4.09 1.85 7.24
C LEU A 216 -2.85 1.56 8.08
N GLY A 217 -2.91 0.48 8.84
CA GLY A 217 -1.75 -0.12 9.48
C GLY A 217 -1.01 -1.06 8.55
N ASP A 218 0.23 -1.39 8.88
CA ASP A 218 0.97 -2.47 8.24
C ASP A 218 0.56 -3.84 8.78
N TRP A 219 0.86 -4.88 8.02
CA TRP A 219 0.59 -6.25 8.41
C TRP A 219 1.80 -6.83 9.13
N ARG A 220 1.60 -7.37 10.34
CA ARG A 220 2.68 -7.85 11.20
C ARG A 220 2.34 -9.17 11.87
N ILE A 221 3.29 -10.09 11.79
CA ILE A 221 3.33 -11.30 12.62
C ILE A 221 4.67 -11.26 13.36
N ASN A 222 4.64 -11.27 14.70
CA ASN A 222 5.81 -11.36 15.54
C ASN A 222 5.47 -12.10 16.84
N HIS A 223 5.78 -13.37 16.88
CA HIS A 223 5.47 -14.25 18.01
C HIS A 223 6.22 -13.89 19.29
N GLU A 224 7.41 -13.25 19.19
CA GLU A 224 8.18 -12.83 20.37
C GLU A 224 7.50 -11.67 21.12
N HIS A 225 6.72 -10.86 20.43
CA HIS A 225 6.05 -9.69 20.99
C HIS A 225 4.53 -9.80 21.00
N ASP A 226 4.00 -11.00 20.70
CA ASP A 226 2.55 -11.25 20.60
C ASP A 226 1.83 -10.25 19.65
N ILE A 227 2.49 -9.97 18.52
CA ILE A 227 1.93 -9.12 17.47
C ILE A 227 1.42 -10.01 16.35
N ASP A 228 0.13 -9.91 16.08
CA ASP A 228 -0.55 -10.60 14.99
C ASP A 228 -1.69 -9.70 14.52
N SER A 229 -1.40 -8.82 13.57
CA SER A 229 -2.40 -7.85 13.11
C SER A 229 -2.27 -7.54 11.63
N GLY A 230 -3.42 -7.50 10.96
CA GLY A 230 -3.65 -6.90 9.67
C GLY A 230 -4.67 -5.76 9.79
N TRP A 231 -4.64 -4.85 8.83
CA TRP A 231 -5.52 -3.70 8.81
C TRP A 231 -6.19 -3.56 7.45
N GLU A 232 -7.49 -3.24 7.49
CA GLU A 232 -8.24 -2.87 6.29
C GLU A 232 -9.14 -1.66 6.55
N VAL A 233 -9.44 -0.91 5.51
CA VAL A 233 -10.60 -0.03 5.49
C VAL A 233 -11.67 -0.70 4.65
N ARG A 234 -12.84 -0.90 5.26
CA ARG A 234 -14.00 -1.54 4.64
C ARG A 234 -15.09 -0.52 4.35
N HIS A 235 -15.64 -0.56 3.14
CA HIS A 235 -16.89 0.11 2.78
C HIS A 235 -17.94 -0.96 2.48
N ASP A 236 -18.99 -1.01 3.27
CA ASP A 236 -20.07 -2.02 3.17
C ASP A 236 -21.24 -1.59 2.27
N GLY A 237 -21.08 -0.49 1.54
CA GLY A 237 -22.13 0.16 0.75
C GLY A 237 -22.79 1.33 1.47
N LEU A 238 -22.53 1.54 2.77
CA LEU A 238 -23.12 2.60 3.61
C LEU A 238 -22.04 3.46 4.26
N ALA A 239 -21.05 2.86 4.89
CA ALA A 239 -20.03 3.53 5.68
C ALA A 239 -18.63 2.97 5.43
N LEU A 240 -17.62 3.79 5.72
CA LEU A 240 -16.22 3.37 5.81
C LEU A 240 -15.89 3.09 7.27
N THR A 241 -15.28 1.93 7.52
CA THR A 241 -14.73 1.53 8.82
C THR A 241 -13.27 1.15 8.68
N LEU A 242 -12.45 1.50 9.68
CA LEU A 242 -11.08 1.00 9.82
C LEU A 242 -11.13 -0.21 10.74
N GLU A 243 -10.64 -1.35 10.30
CA GLU A 243 -10.73 -2.61 11.02
C GLU A 243 -9.35 -3.24 11.20
N GLU A 244 -9.07 -3.69 12.43
CA GLU A 244 -7.97 -4.57 12.76
C GLU A 244 -8.46 -6.01 12.77
N PHE A 245 -7.62 -6.94 12.33
CA PHE A 245 -7.92 -8.37 12.36
C PHE A 245 -6.66 -9.20 12.62
N HIS A 246 -6.83 -10.40 13.18
CA HIS A 246 -5.73 -11.32 13.43
C HIS A 246 -5.40 -12.12 12.17
N LEU A 247 -4.12 -12.07 11.76
CA LEU A 247 -3.64 -12.75 10.56
C LEU A 247 -3.61 -14.27 10.70
N SER A 248 -3.31 -14.76 11.92
CA SER A 248 -3.26 -16.20 12.21
C SER A 248 -4.65 -16.85 12.26
N GLU A 249 -5.71 -16.07 12.46
CA GLU A 249 -7.09 -16.57 12.56
C GLU A 249 -7.78 -16.69 11.21
N LEU A 250 -7.24 -16.08 10.15
CA LEU A 250 -7.87 -16.03 8.82
C LEU A 250 -8.15 -17.40 8.18
N ALA A 251 -7.47 -18.46 8.62
CA ALA A 251 -7.67 -19.80 8.09
C ALA A 251 -8.86 -20.53 8.73
N TYR A 252 -9.52 -19.95 9.73
CA TYR A 252 -10.55 -20.57 10.56
C TYR A 252 -11.90 -19.83 10.48
N GLU A 253 -11.99 -18.74 9.73
CA GLU A 253 -13.23 -18.05 9.40
C GLU A 253 -13.88 -18.64 8.13
#